data_9cb6a482e758d8484dc337b29c704a65
#
_entry.id   9cb6a482e758d8484dc337b29c704a65
#
_cell.length_a   1.000
_cell.length_b   1.000
_cell.length_c   1.000
_cell.angle_alpha   90.00
_cell.angle_beta   90.00
_cell.angle_gamma   90.00
#
_symmetry.space_group_name_H-M   'P 1'
#
loop_
_entity.id
_entity.type
_entity.pdbx_description
1 polymer ?
#
loop_
_entity_poly.entity_id
_entity_poly.type
_entity_poly.pdbx_seq_one_letter_code
_entity_poly.pdbx_strand_id
1 'polypeptide(L)'
;MTKPFRIANAPCSWGVLEFDLEGEAAGYAQVLDEIAATGYSGTELGDWGFMPTDPPALRAELDRRGLALLAAFVPVALADRAAHAAGEAVALRTARLLRDTAGQGCFIVLADNNGSVPQRTQNAGRVTAEMGLSDAGWEVFAEGANRIARAVRAQTGLRTVFHHHCAGYVETPAEVARLMALTDPEVLGLVLDTGHIMFGGGDPLALLRAHQERIWHVHFKDFDPAVAAQARAESWDYFGAIRHGIFCELGRGAVDFPAVRDALTGMGYDGWIVVEQDVLPSLGAPKESAQRNRDYLRGIGL
;
A
#
# COMPACT_ATOMS: atom_id res chain seq x y z
N MET A 1 -20.38 19.68 -9.28
CA MET A 1 -19.20 19.87 -8.39
C MET A 1 -18.69 18.49 -8.03
N THR A 2 -17.44 18.19 -8.31
CA THR A 2 -16.79 16.95 -7.89
C THR A 2 -16.72 16.91 -6.36
N LYS A 3 -17.04 15.78 -5.78
CA LYS A 3 -16.92 15.56 -4.32
C LYS A 3 -15.43 15.65 -3.94
N PRO A 4 -15.05 16.35 -2.87
CA PRO A 4 -13.66 16.41 -2.45
C PRO A 4 -13.17 15.02 -2.06
N PHE A 5 -11.93 14.69 -2.38
CA PHE A 5 -11.30 13.45 -1.94
C PHE A 5 -11.21 13.39 -0.40
N ARG A 6 -11.38 12.21 0.13
CA ARG A 6 -11.15 11.93 1.54
C ARG A 6 -9.72 11.47 1.72
N ILE A 7 -9.03 12.01 2.72
CA ILE A 7 -7.60 11.77 2.92
C ILE A 7 -7.38 11.00 4.22
N ALA A 8 -6.65 9.91 4.10
CA ALA A 8 -6.24 9.03 5.19
C ALA A 8 -4.72 8.92 5.29
N ASN A 9 -4.24 8.28 6.34
CA ASN A 9 -2.84 7.93 6.51
C ASN A 9 -2.73 6.51 7.08
N ALA A 10 -1.65 5.81 6.76
CA ALA A 10 -1.42 4.46 7.22
C ALA A 10 -0.37 4.41 8.35
N PRO A 11 -0.43 3.41 9.25
CA PRO A 11 0.52 3.27 10.36
C PRO A 11 1.98 3.14 9.96
N CYS A 12 2.30 2.72 8.72
CA CYS A 12 3.66 2.69 8.20
C CYS A 12 4.34 4.07 8.25
N SER A 13 3.57 5.16 8.18
CA SER A 13 4.09 6.52 8.36
C SER A 13 4.57 6.82 9.79
N TRP A 14 4.36 5.90 10.73
CA TRP A 14 4.85 5.94 12.11
C TRP A 14 5.85 4.81 12.43
N GLY A 15 6.43 4.19 11.42
CA GLY A 15 7.38 3.11 11.59
C GLY A 15 6.75 1.76 11.90
N VAL A 16 5.43 1.61 11.73
CA VAL A 16 4.74 0.32 11.82
C VAL A 16 4.82 -0.32 10.44
N LEU A 17 5.89 -1.05 10.22
CA LEU A 17 6.22 -1.67 8.94
C LEU A 17 6.13 -3.19 9.09
N GLU A 18 5.80 -3.88 7.99
CA GLU A 18 5.76 -5.33 7.89
C GLU A 18 7.14 -6.03 7.99
N PHE A 19 8.17 -5.26 8.26
CA PHE A 19 9.55 -5.73 8.35
C PHE A 19 10.09 -5.50 9.76
N ASP A 20 10.86 -6.47 10.28
CA ASP A 20 11.63 -6.32 11.53
C ASP A 20 12.78 -5.33 11.32
N LEU A 21 12.49 -4.04 11.38
CA LEU A 21 13.47 -2.98 11.35
C LEU A 21 13.79 -2.50 12.77
N GLU A 22 15.05 -2.09 12.99
CA GLU A 22 15.53 -1.63 14.31
C GLU A 22 14.74 -0.39 14.79
N GLY A 23 14.28 -0.43 16.02
CA GLY A 23 13.59 0.63 16.72
C GLY A 23 12.23 0.19 17.27
N GLU A 24 11.71 0.95 18.23
CA GLU A 24 10.36 0.73 18.76
C GLU A 24 9.37 1.59 17.99
N ALA A 25 8.41 0.96 17.32
CA ALA A 25 7.29 1.64 16.71
C ALA A 25 6.38 2.24 17.79
N ALA A 26 5.74 3.36 17.49
CA ALA A 26 4.73 3.96 18.38
C ALA A 26 3.55 3.00 18.58
N GLY A 27 2.97 2.96 19.78
CA GLY A 27 1.78 2.16 20.06
C GLY A 27 0.56 2.67 19.28
N TYR A 28 -0.38 1.78 18.95
CA TYR A 28 -1.54 2.11 18.09
C TYR A 28 -2.33 3.32 18.59
N ALA A 29 -2.51 3.48 19.90
CA ALA A 29 -3.29 4.58 20.46
C ALA A 29 -2.65 5.95 20.13
N GLN A 30 -1.32 6.05 20.28
CA GLN A 30 -0.57 7.26 19.89
C GLN A 30 -0.67 7.49 18.38
N VAL A 31 -0.48 6.46 17.56
CA VAL A 31 -0.55 6.59 16.10
C VAL A 31 -1.91 7.10 15.67
N LEU A 32 -3.00 6.54 16.19
CA LEU A 32 -4.36 7.00 15.87
C LEU A 32 -4.64 8.43 16.37
N ASP A 33 -4.15 8.80 17.56
CA ASP A 33 -4.26 10.17 18.08
C ASP A 33 -3.54 11.17 17.18
N GLU A 34 -2.35 10.82 16.68
CA GLU A 34 -1.55 11.67 15.82
C GLU A 34 -2.11 11.76 14.40
N ILE A 35 -2.65 10.67 13.82
CA ILE A 35 -3.38 10.67 12.55
C ILE A 35 -4.55 11.67 12.63
N ALA A 36 -5.37 11.58 13.64
CA ALA A 36 -6.51 12.48 13.82
C ALA A 36 -6.06 13.93 14.04
N ALA A 37 -5.06 14.16 14.90
CA ALA A 37 -4.55 15.49 15.22
C ALA A 37 -3.93 16.23 14.02
N THR A 38 -3.37 15.50 13.05
CA THR A 38 -2.79 16.06 11.82
C THR A 38 -3.82 16.30 10.72
N GLY A 39 -5.08 15.96 10.96
CA GLY A 39 -6.23 16.30 10.08
C GLY A 39 -6.49 15.28 8.98
N TYR A 40 -6.09 14.03 9.18
CA TYR A 40 -6.58 12.90 8.41
C TYR A 40 -7.91 12.40 8.97
N SER A 41 -8.75 11.83 8.12
CA SER A 41 -10.09 11.36 8.49
C SER A 41 -10.28 9.85 8.36
N GLY A 42 -9.19 9.11 8.11
CA GLY A 42 -9.20 7.65 8.01
C GLY A 42 -7.82 7.06 8.20
N THR A 43 -7.78 5.74 8.38
CA THR A 43 -6.55 4.96 8.53
C THR A 43 -6.72 3.56 7.95
N GLU A 44 -5.60 2.89 7.67
CA GLU A 44 -5.52 1.46 7.47
C GLU A 44 -5.22 0.74 8.79
N LEU A 45 -5.45 -0.59 8.83
CA LEU A 45 -5.32 -1.37 10.07
C LEU A 45 -3.87 -1.48 10.55
N GLY A 46 -2.89 -1.45 9.63
CA GLY A 46 -1.53 -1.90 9.90
C GLY A 46 -1.48 -3.43 10.02
N ASP A 47 -0.39 -3.94 10.58
CA ASP A 47 -0.20 -5.36 10.78
C ASP A 47 -1.23 -5.96 11.74
N TRP A 48 -1.54 -7.25 11.53
CA TRP A 48 -2.45 -7.95 12.42
C TRP A 48 -1.96 -7.94 13.86
N GLY A 49 -2.77 -7.36 14.76
CA GLY A 49 -2.46 -7.24 16.20
C GLY A 49 -1.80 -5.92 16.60
N PHE A 50 -1.47 -5.05 15.66
CA PHE A 50 -1.05 -3.69 15.98
C PHE A 50 -2.21 -2.91 16.63
N MET A 51 -3.37 -2.91 16.02
CA MET A 51 -4.62 -2.39 16.61
C MET A 51 -5.42 -3.54 17.26
N PRO A 52 -6.44 -3.22 18.11
CA PRO A 52 -7.32 -4.24 18.67
C PRO A 52 -7.93 -5.14 17.59
N THR A 53 -7.96 -6.45 17.82
CA THR A 53 -8.53 -7.45 16.92
C THR A 53 -9.95 -7.87 17.28
N ASP A 54 -10.54 -7.23 18.31
CA ASP A 54 -11.95 -7.33 18.66
C ASP A 54 -12.74 -6.20 17.98
N PRO A 55 -13.75 -6.48 17.13
CA PRO A 55 -14.42 -5.45 16.34
C PRO A 55 -15.06 -4.32 17.19
N PRO A 56 -15.77 -4.56 18.30
CA PRO A 56 -16.26 -3.51 19.18
C PRO A 56 -15.16 -2.62 19.75
N ALA A 57 -14.04 -3.21 20.20
CA ALA A 57 -12.92 -2.46 20.76
C ALA A 57 -12.25 -1.59 19.69
N LEU A 58 -12.00 -2.16 18.51
CA LEU A 58 -11.42 -1.41 17.39
C LEU A 58 -12.31 -0.25 16.95
N ARG A 59 -13.63 -0.49 16.84
CA ARG A 59 -14.61 0.55 16.50
C ARG A 59 -14.58 1.69 17.51
N ALA A 60 -14.57 1.39 18.81
CA ALA A 60 -14.53 2.41 19.86
C ALA A 60 -13.26 3.27 19.76
N GLU A 61 -12.11 2.66 19.42
CA GLU A 61 -10.86 3.38 19.24
C GLU A 61 -10.89 4.34 18.03
N LEU A 62 -11.55 3.94 16.95
CA LEU A 62 -11.70 4.75 15.74
C LEU A 62 -12.76 5.86 15.93
N ASP A 63 -13.93 5.51 16.49
CA ASP A 63 -15.05 6.44 16.66
C ASP A 63 -14.69 7.62 17.58
N ARG A 64 -13.96 7.37 18.67
CA ARG A 64 -13.53 8.45 19.58
C ARG A 64 -12.61 9.47 18.93
N ARG A 65 -11.98 9.12 17.78
CA ARG A 65 -11.08 9.97 17.00
C ARG A 65 -11.68 10.47 15.69
N GLY A 66 -12.88 10.00 15.34
CA GLY A 66 -13.52 10.32 14.06
C GLY A 66 -12.81 9.76 12.85
N LEU A 67 -12.12 8.61 13.00
CA LEU A 67 -11.36 7.97 11.92
C LEU A 67 -12.16 6.84 11.26
N ALA A 68 -12.20 6.83 9.94
CA ALA A 68 -12.70 5.71 9.17
C ALA A 68 -11.61 4.62 9.01
N LEU A 69 -12.00 3.34 9.11
CA LEU A 69 -11.13 2.22 8.74
C LEU A 69 -11.33 1.87 7.27
N LEU A 70 -10.25 1.75 6.51
CA LEU A 70 -10.31 1.66 5.04
C LEU A 70 -9.88 0.32 4.50
N ALA A 71 -8.76 -0.20 5.01
CA ALA A 71 -8.13 -1.38 4.45
C ALA A 71 -7.20 -2.05 5.45
N ALA A 72 -6.70 -3.22 5.07
CA ALA A 72 -5.63 -3.90 5.78
C ALA A 72 -4.69 -4.59 4.80
N PHE A 73 -3.39 -4.40 5.00
CA PHE A 73 -2.34 -5.06 4.26
C PHE A 73 -2.25 -6.53 4.65
N VAL A 74 -2.15 -7.41 3.65
CA VAL A 74 -2.06 -8.87 3.84
C VAL A 74 -1.01 -9.42 2.87
N PRO A 75 0.24 -9.62 3.32
CA PRO A 75 1.28 -10.24 2.50
C PRO A 75 1.08 -11.75 2.42
N VAL A 76 1.28 -12.30 1.22
CA VAL A 76 1.20 -13.75 0.96
C VAL A 76 2.28 -14.13 -0.05
N ALA A 77 3.02 -15.21 0.21
CA ALA A 77 3.99 -15.76 -0.74
C ALA A 77 3.26 -16.39 -1.94
N LEU A 78 2.73 -15.53 -2.83
CA LEU A 78 1.83 -15.95 -3.93
C LEU A 78 2.52 -16.83 -4.97
N ALA A 79 3.84 -16.73 -5.10
CA ALA A 79 4.63 -17.60 -5.97
C ALA A 79 4.75 -19.05 -5.45
N ASP A 80 4.40 -19.29 -4.17
CA ASP A 80 4.36 -20.62 -3.56
C ASP A 80 2.91 -21.10 -3.39
N ARG A 81 2.50 -22.09 -4.21
CA ARG A 81 1.16 -22.70 -4.13
C ARG A 81 0.84 -23.24 -2.73
N ALA A 82 1.84 -23.73 -1.98
CA ALA A 82 1.61 -24.25 -0.65
C ALA A 82 1.21 -23.15 0.36
N ALA A 83 1.59 -21.92 0.12
CA ALA A 83 1.24 -20.77 0.96
C ALA A 83 -0.21 -20.27 0.75
N HIS A 84 -0.85 -20.60 -0.38
CA HIS A 84 -2.15 -20.01 -0.74
C HIS A 84 -3.25 -20.28 0.29
N ALA A 85 -3.33 -21.50 0.84
CA ALA A 85 -4.36 -21.83 1.81
C ALA A 85 -4.19 -21.07 3.13
N ALA A 86 -2.96 -20.92 3.60
CA ALA A 86 -2.65 -20.15 4.80
C ALA A 86 -2.91 -18.65 4.56
N GLY A 87 -2.49 -18.12 3.39
CA GLY A 87 -2.75 -16.74 2.99
C GLY A 87 -4.25 -16.43 2.90
N GLU A 88 -5.05 -17.33 2.31
CA GLU A 88 -6.51 -17.20 2.29
C GLU A 88 -7.10 -17.12 3.71
N ALA A 89 -6.63 -17.97 4.63
CA ALA A 89 -7.12 -17.97 6.00
C ALA A 89 -6.80 -16.64 6.73
N VAL A 90 -5.60 -16.08 6.52
CA VAL A 90 -5.19 -14.77 7.04
C VAL A 90 -6.07 -13.66 6.44
N ALA A 91 -6.22 -13.63 5.12
CA ALA A 91 -7.04 -12.63 4.43
C ALA A 91 -8.51 -12.67 4.91
N LEU A 92 -9.09 -13.86 5.07
CA LEU A 92 -10.46 -14.03 5.57
C LEU A 92 -10.63 -13.59 7.03
N ARG A 93 -9.66 -13.92 7.90
CA ARG A 93 -9.66 -13.44 9.28
C ARG A 93 -9.66 -11.91 9.33
N THR A 94 -8.76 -11.30 8.58
CA THR A 94 -8.61 -9.84 8.50
C THR A 94 -9.86 -9.18 7.88
N ALA A 95 -10.39 -9.75 6.79
CA ALA A 95 -11.58 -9.24 6.13
C ALA A 95 -12.83 -9.28 7.04
N ARG A 96 -12.97 -10.31 7.88
CA ARG A 96 -14.04 -10.36 8.88
C ARG A 96 -13.90 -9.24 9.91
N LEU A 97 -12.69 -9.00 10.43
CA LEU A 97 -12.44 -7.89 11.35
C LEU A 97 -12.83 -6.55 10.72
N LEU A 98 -12.38 -6.28 9.48
CA LEU A 98 -12.72 -5.04 8.76
C LEU A 98 -14.24 -4.88 8.58
N ARG A 99 -14.91 -5.94 8.08
CA ARG A 99 -16.37 -5.94 7.86
C ARG A 99 -17.14 -5.70 9.16
N ASP A 100 -16.76 -6.39 10.22
CA ASP A 100 -17.49 -6.34 11.51
C ASP A 100 -17.20 -5.03 12.27
N THR A 101 -16.08 -4.35 11.96
CA THR A 101 -15.73 -3.04 12.50
C THR A 101 -16.33 -1.89 11.68
N ALA A 102 -16.15 -1.86 10.36
CA ALA A 102 -16.42 -0.69 9.52
C ALA A 102 -17.43 -0.94 8.37
N GLY A 103 -17.87 -2.17 8.17
CA GLY A 103 -18.86 -2.53 7.14
C GLY A 103 -18.21 -2.80 5.75
N GLN A 104 -18.98 -2.53 4.69
CA GLN A 104 -18.66 -3.00 3.32
C GLN A 104 -17.69 -2.11 2.53
N GLY A 105 -17.27 -0.98 3.05
CA GLY A 105 -16.43 -0.01 2.33
C GLY A 105 -14.93 -0.28 2.37
N CYS A 106 -14.50 -1.34 3.05
CA CYS A 106 -13.09 -1.66 3.25
C CYS A 106 -12.52 -2.58 2.16
N PHE A 107 -11.17 -2.60 2.07
CA PHE A 107 -10.43 -3.48 1.17
C PHE A 107 -9.49 -4.39 1.94
N ILE A 108 -9.26 -5.60 1.41
CA ILE A 108 -8.02 -6.32 1.65
C ILE A 108 -7.00 -5.82 0.64
N VAL A 109 -5.88 -5.29 1.13
CA VAL A 109 -4.71 -4.92 0.33
C VAL A 109 -3.79 -6.13 0.29
N LEU A 110 -3.99 -6.97 -0.72
CA LEU A 110 -3.19 -8.17 -0.94
C LEU A 110 -1.86 -7.79 -1.57
N ALA A 111 -0.76 -8.27 -1.04
CA ALA A 111 0.57 -8.10 -1.61
C ALA A 111 1.31 -9.42 -1.69
N ASP A 112 2.42 -9.44 -2.43
CA ASP A 112 3.40 -10.50 -2.32
C ASP A 112 4.09 -10.45 -0.93
N ASN A 113 4.80 -11.51 -0.57
CA ASN A 113 5.65 -11.50 0.64
C ASN A 113 6.95 -10.73 0.33
N ASN A 114 6.82 -9.40 0.22
CA ASN A 114 7.89 -8.51 -0.17
C ASN A 114 9.08 -8.61 0.79
N GLY A 115 10.31 -8.45 0.27
CA GLY A 115 11.52 -8.59 1.07
C GLY A 115 11.96 -10.04 1.33
N SER A 116 11.13 -11.05 1.02
CA SER A 116 11.43 -12.46 1.27
C SER A 116 12.27 -13.14 0.18
N VAL A 117 12.36 -12.55 -1.00
CA VAL A 117 13.13 -13.07 -2.14
C VAL A 117 14.45 -12.30 -2.25
N PRO A 118 15.61 -12.89 -1.85
CA PRO A 118 16.87 -12.17 -1.74
C PRO A 118 17.28 -11.46 -3.05
N GLN A 119 17.08 -12.10 -4.20
CA GLN A 119 17.42 -11.49 -5.50
C GLN A 119 16.57 -10.24 -5.77
N ARG A 120 15.27 -10.26 -5.43
CA ARG A 120 14.37 -9.11 -5.63
C ARG A 120 14.69 -8.00 -4.64
N THR A 121 14.91 -8.36 -3.38
CA THR A 121 15.27 -7.41 -2.31
C THR A 121 16.57 -6.69 -2.63
N GLN A 122 17.61 -7.44 -3.03
CA GLN A 122 18.91 -6.87 -3.38
C GLN A 122 18.85 -5.96 -4.62
N ASN A 123 17.90 -6.17 -5.52
CA ASN A 123 17.80 -5.46 -6.78
C ASN A 123 16.55 -4.57 -6.91
N ALA A 124 15.93 -4.19 -5.81
CA ALA A 124 14.79 -3.28 -5.84
C ALA A 124 15.11 -1.99 -6.61
N GLY A 125 14.21 -1.55 -7.49
CA GLY A 125 14.40 -0.41 -8.38
C GLY A 125 15.32 -0.65 -9.58
N ARG A 126 15.87 -1.89 -9.76
CA ARG A 126 16.75 -2.28 -10.86
C ARG A 126 16.57 -3.72 -11.30
N VAL A 127 15.40 -4.29 -11.04
CA VAL A 127 15.08 -5.66 -11.45
C VAL A 127 15.07 -5.80 -12.97
N THR A 128 15.50 -6.98 -13.44
CA THR A 128 15.46 -7.34 -14.86
C THR A 128 14.48 -8.49 -15.10
N ALA A 129 14.13 -8.74 -16.34
CA ALA A 129 13.15 -9.79 -16.69
C ALA A 129 13.60 -11.19 -16.20
N GLU A 130 14.91 -11.45 -16.16
CA GLU A 130 15.47 -12.71 -15.69
C GLU A 130 15.31 -12.94 -14.18
N MET A 131 15.05 -11.87 -13.43
CA MET A 131 14.74 -11.92 -11.99
C MET A 131 13.25 -12.15 -11.70
N GLY A 132 12.43 -12.17 -12.74
CA GLY A 132 10.99 -12.36 -12.67
C GLY A 132 10.57 -13.84 -12.56
N LEU A 133 9.27 -14.04 -12.45
CA LEU A 133 8.68 -15.38 -12.46
C LEU A 133 8.68 -15.96 -13.88
N SER A 134 8.87 -17.28 -13.98
CA SER A 134 8.57 -18.02 -15.21
C SER A 134 7.06 -17.97 -15.53
N ASP A 135 6.67 -18.39 -16.75
CA ASP A 135 5.24 -18.45 -17.11
C ASP A 135 4.43 -19.31 -16.15
N ALA A 136 4.95 -20.47 -15.77
CA ALA A 136 4.32 -21.34 -14.77
C ALA A 136 4.28 -20.69 -13.37
N GLY A 137 5.30 -19.91 -12.99
CA GLY A 137 5.32 -19.14 -11.75
C GLY A 137 4.23 -18.05 -11.73
N TRP A 138 4.02 -17.38 -12.86
CA TRP A 138 2.96 -16.39 -13.01
C TRP A 138 1.56 -17.01 -12.92
N GLU A 139 1.36 -18.21 -13.48
CA GLU A 139 0.09 -18.94 -13.32
C GLU A 139 -0.21 -19.25 -11.85
N VAL A 140 0.81 -19.73 -11.10
CA VAL A 140 0.68 -19.99 -9.66
C VAL A 140 0.37 -18.71 -8.89
N PHE A 141 1.10 -17.62 -9.17
CA PHE A 141 0.91 -16.34 -8.51
C PHE A 141 -0.52 -15.79 -8.71
N ALA A 142 -0.97 -15.77 -9.98
CA ALA A 142 -2.31 -15.29 -10.33
C ALA A 142 -3.43 -16.18 -9.78
N GLU A 143 -3.23 -17.50 -9.74
CA GLU A 143 -4.15 -18.45 -9.11
C GLU A 143 -4.34 -18.13 -7.63
N GLY A 144 -3.23 -17.91 -6.89
CA GLY A 144 -3.27 -17.53 -5.48
C GLY A 144 -4.02 -16.21 -5.25
N ALA A 145 -3.70 -15.18 -6.01
CA ALA A 145 -4.36 -13.88 -5.91
C ALA A 145 -5.86 -13.96 -6.19
N ASN A 146 -6.25 -14.63 -7.29
CA ASN A 146 -7.67 -14.84 -7.64
C ASN A 146 -8.42 -15.67 -6.59
N ARG A 147 -7.80 -16.72 -6.06
CA ARG A 147 -8.38 -17.58 -5.03
C ARG A 147 -8.72 -16.78 -3.79
N ILE A 148 -7.74 -16.03 -3.27
CA ILE A 148 -7.91 -15.20 -2.07
C ILE A 148 -8.98 -14.13 -2.29
N ALA A 149 -8.93 -13.41 -3.41
CA ALA A 149 -9.89 -12.36 -3.72
C ALA A 149 -11.33 -12.90 -3.82
N ARG A 150 -11.54 -14.05 -4.47
CA ARG A 150 -12.84 -14.70 -4.55
C ARG A 150 -13.35 -15.15 -3.18
N ALA A 151 -12.48 -15.74 -2.35
CA ALA A 151 -12.85 -16.18 -1.01
C ALA A 151 -13.25 -14.98 -0.11
N VAL A 152 -12.49 -13.89 -0.12
CA VAL A 152 -12.82 -12.65 0.59
C VAL A 152 -14.17 -12.12 0.12
N ARG A 153 -14.39 -11.98 -1.18
CA ARG A 153 -15.66 -11.49 -1.75
C ARG A 153 -16.83 -12.37 -1.35
N ALA A 154 -16.70 -13.68 -1.49
CA ALA A 154 -17.79 -14.63 -1.22
C ALA A 154 -18.17 -14.70 0.27
N GLN A 155 -17.20 -14.61 1.18
CA GLN A 155 -17.45 -14.79 2.61
C GLN A 155 -17.74 -13.50 3.37
N THR A 156 -17.25 -12.35 2.87
CA THR A 156 -17.36 -11.08 3.61
C THR A 156 -18.06 -9.97 2.81
N GLY A 157 -18.16 -10.11 1.50
CA GLY A 157 -18.64 -9.06 0.60
C GLY A 157 -17.60 -7.99 0.31
N LEU A 158 -16.45 -7.97 1.00
CA LEU A 158 -15.38 -7.00 0.76
C LEU A 158 -14.68 -7.25 -0.56
N ARG A 159 -14.05 -6.23 -1.10
CA ARG A 159 -13.20 -6.32 -2.27
C ARG A 159 -11.73 -6.48 -1.88
N THR A 160 -10.96 -7.04 -2.79
CA THR A 160 -9.50 -7.17 -2.65
C THR A 160 -8.83 -6.32 -3.72
N VAL A 161 -7.80 -5.58 -3.35
CA VAL A 161 -6.90 -4.88 -4.27
C VAL A 161 -5.51 -5.46 -4.14
N PHE A 162 -4.78 -5.56 -5.25
CA PHE A 162 -3.38 -5.97 -5.22
C PHE A 162 -2.49 -4.73 -5.09
N HIS A 163 -1.56 -4.77 -4.15
CA HIS A 163 -0.55 -3.76 -3.97
C HIS A 163 0.76 -4.21 -4.64
N HIS A 164 1.12 -3.56 -5.75
CA HIS A 164 2.45 -3.69 -6.33
C HIS A 164 3.47 -3.03 -5.40
N HIS A 165 4.61 -3.69 -5.20
CA HIS A 165 5.56 -3.26 -4.19
C HIS A 165 6.98 -3.64 -4.58
N CYS A 166 7.94 -2.76 -4.33
CA CYS A 166 9.35 -3.08 -4.55
C CYS A 166 9.81 -4.21 -3.62
N ALA A 167 10.83 -4.96 -4.05
CA ALA A 167 11.34 -6.16 -3.39
C ALA A 167 10.39 -7.39 -3.41
N GLY A 168 9.31 -7.35 -4.18
CA GLY A 168 8.43 -8.48 -4.51
C GLY A 168 8.49 -8.84 -5.99
N TYR A 169 7.66 -9.79 -6.43
CA TYR A 169 7.59 -10.19 -7.84
C TYR A 169 6.74 -9.27 -8.71
N VAL A 170 6.01 -8.32 -8.12
CA VAL A 170 5.20 -7.34 -8.88
C VAL A 170 5.69 -5.95 -8.53
N GLU A 171 6.79 -5.53 -9.13
CA GLU A 171 7.46 -4.25 -8.90
C GLU A 171 7.38 -3.33 -10.11
N THR A 172 7.65 -3.86 -11.31
CA THR A 172 7.74 -3.07 -12.55
C THR A 172 6.38 -2.91 -13.23
N PRO A 173 6.21 -1.88 -14.10
CA PRO A 173 4.98 -1.73 -14.90
C PRO A 173 4.62 -2.96 -15.72
N ALA A 174 5.63 -3.66 -16.25
CA ALA A 174 5.40 -4.89 -17.04
C ALA A 174 4.86 -6.04 -16.18
N GLU A 175 5.37 -6.18 -14.96
CA GLU A 175 4.89 -7.19 -14.00
C GLU A 175 3.47 -6.85 -13.52
N VAL A 176 3.17 -5.58 -13.25
CA VAL A 176 1.80 -5.15 -12.93
C VAL A 176 0.85 -5.46 -14.08
N ALA A 177 1.21 -5.10 -15.32
CA ALA A 177 0.39 -5.38 -16.49
C ALA A 177 0.16 -6.88 -16.67
N ARG A 178 1.18 -7.70 -16.42
CA ARG A 178 1.05 -9.16 -16.51
C ARG A 178 0.10 -9.71 -15.45
N LEU A 179 0.22 -9.29 -14.20
CA LEU A 179 -0.70 -9.71 -13.14
C LEU A 179 -2.14 -9.31 -13.48
N MET A 180 -2.35 -8.07 -13.92
CA MET A 180 -3.70 -7.59 -14.28
C MET A 180 -4.30 -8.38 -15.43
N ALA A 181 -3.49 -8.83 -16.40
CA ALA A 181 -3.96 -9.69 -17.51
C ALA A 181 -4.32 -11.11 -17.07
N LEU A 182 -3.67 -11.65 -16.03
CA LEU A 182 -3.89 -13.02 -15.54
C LEU A 182 -4.96 -13.12 -14.45
N THR A 183 -5.41 -11.98 -13.90
CA THR A 183 -6.35 -11.96 -12.78
C THR A 183 -7.74 -11.48 -13.20
N ASP A 184 -8.75 -12.00 -12.49
CA ASP A 184 -10.15 -11.72 -12.72
C ASP A 184 -10.50 -10.26 -12.34
N PRO A 185 -10.92 -9.42 -13.30
CA PRO A 185 -11.21 -8.00 -13.06
C PRO A 185 -12.41 -7.78 -12.14
N GLU A 186 -13.29 -8.77 -11.97
CA GLU A 186 -14.47 -8.62 -11.12
C GLU A 186 -14.16 -8.79 -9.63
N VAL A 187 -13.02 -9.41 -9.28
CA VAL A 187 -12.72 -9.74 -7.88
C VAL A 187 -11.44 -9.10 -7.35
N LEU A 188 -10.47 -8.77 -8.22
CA LEU A 188 -9.19 -8.20 -7.84
C LEU A 188 -8.98 -6.85 -8.52
N GLY A 189 -8.91 -5.78 -7.73
CA GLY A 189 -8.49 -4.46 -8.18
C GLY A 189 -6.99 -4.26 -8.04
N LEU A 190 -6.53 -3.05 -8.25
CA LEU A 190 -5.15 -2.60 -8.11
C LEU A 190 -5.08 -1.40 -7.16
N VAL A 191 -4.09 -1.37 -6.31
CA VAL A 191 -3.67 -0.14 -5.63
C VAL A 191 -2.83 0.67 -6.60
N LEU A 192 -3.13 1.94 -6.77
CA LEU A 192 -2.19 2.89 -7.34
C LEU A 192 -1.28 3.40 -6.21
N ASP A 193 -0.09 2.84 -6.05
CA ASP A 193 0.94 3.42 -5.20
C ASP A 193 1.91 4.23 -6.04
N THR A 194 1.96 5.54 -5.79
CA THR A 194 2.73 6.47 -6.62
C THR A 194 4.24 6.35 -6.40
N GLY A 195 4.69 6.03 -5.19
CA GLY A 195 6.11 5.91 -4.87
C GLY A 195 6.71 4.59 -5.34
N HIS A 196 6.03 3.48 -5.04
CA HIS A 196 6.51 2.17 -5.43
C HIS A 196 6.60 2.01 -6.94
N ILE A 197 5.63 2.52 -7.71
CA ILE A 197 5.72 2.42 -9.17
C ILE A 197 6.88 3.26 -9.73
N MET A 198 7.17 4.43 -9.14
CA MET A 198 8.34 5.22 -9.55
C MET A 198 9.65 4.54 -9.19
N PHE A 199 9.76 3.96 -8.02
CA PHE A 199 10.94 3.19 -7.64
C PHE A 199 11.14 1.97 -8.55
N GLY A 200 10.07 1.28 -8.92
CA GLY A 200 10.06 0.19 -9.90
C GLY A 200 10.27 0.62 -11.36
N GLY A 201 10.58 1.90 -11.61
CA GLY A 201 10.91 2.44 -12.93
C GLY A 201 9.72 2.81 -13.80
N GLY A 202 8.52 2.92 -13.22
CA GLY A 202 7.30 3.34 -13.91
C GLY A 202 6.92 4.80 -13.70
N ASP A 203 5.73 5.14 -14.20
CA ASP A 203 5.09 6.45 -14.07
C ASP A 203 3.67 6.25 -13.52
N PRO A 204 3.30 6.90 -12.40
CA PRO A 204 1.96 6.78 -11.80
C PRO A 204 0.83 7.13 -12.78
N LEU A 205 1.00 8.14 -13.61
CA LEU A 205 0.00 8.54 -14.60
C LEU A 205 -0.15 7.52 -15.73
N ALA A 206 0.95 6.90 -16.17
CA ALA A 206 0.89 5.83 -17.15
C ALA A 206 0.19 4.59 -16.58
N LEU A 207 0.52 4.21 -15.33
CA LEU A 207 -0.13 3.10 -14.64
C LEU A 207 -1.64 3.34 -14.47
N LEU A 208 -2.02 4.55 -14.04
CA LEU A 208 -3.41 4.94 -13.87
C LEU A 208 -4.18 4.83 -15.20
N ARG A 209 -3.64 5.36 -16.29
CA ARG A 209 -4.28 5.31 -17.61
C ARG A 209 -4.43 3.88 -18.13
N ALA A 210 -3.42 3.04 -17.90
CA ALA A 210 -3.43 1.65 -18.38
C ALA A 210 -4.44 0.77 -17.62
N HIS A 211 -4.72 1.10 -16.35
CA HIS A 211 -5.52 0.24 -15.47
C HIS A 211 -6.66 0.97 -14.77
N GLN A 212 -7.17 2.08 -15.31
CA GLN A 212 -8.16 2.95 -14.67
C GLN A 212 -9.37 2.19 -14.10
N GLU A 213 -9.87 1.17 -14.77
CA GLU A 213 -11.03 0.37 -14.32
C GLU A 213 -10.70 -0.56 -13.16
N ARG A 214 -9.41 -0.83 -12.94
CA ARG A 214 -8.90 -1.71 -11.88
C ARG A 214 -8.39 -0.92 -10.67
N ILE A 215 -8.17 0.41 -10.77
CA ILE A 215 -7.74 1.25 -9.65
C ILE A 215 -8.91 1.46 -8.71
N TRP A 216 -8.94 0.69 -7.60
CA TRP A 216 -9.98 0.79 -6.59
C TRP A 216 -9.50 1.40 -5.28
N HIS A 217 -8.18 1.53 -5.10
CA HIS A 217 -7.54 2.12 -3.93
C HIS A 217 -6.30 2.89 -4.33
N VAL A 218 -5.92 3.93 -3.56
CA VAL A 218 -4.83 4.83 -3.93
C VAL A 218 -3.96 5.12 -2.71
N HIS A 219 -2.66 4.88 -2.87
CA HIS A 219 -1.62 5.30 -1.94
C HIS A 219 -0.80 6.44 -2.57
N PHE A 220 -0.75 7.57 -1.88
CA PHE A 220 0.15 8.67 -2.21
C PHE A 220 1.43 8.52 -1.40
N LYS A 221 2.48 8.16 -2.07
CA LYS A 221 3.84 8.01 -1.57
C LYS A 221 4.77 8.76 -2.51
N ASP A 222 5.63 9.63 -2.01
CA ASP A 222 6.58 10.34 -2.84
C ASP A 222 7.92 9.59 -2.92
N PHE A 223 8.70 9.89 -3.93
CA PHE A 223 9.89 9.15 -4.31
C PHE A 223 11.04 10.11 -4.58
N ASP A 224 12.19 9.91 -3.93
CA ASP A 224 13.38 10.72 -4.13
C ASP A 224 14.31 10.11 -5.21
N PRO A 225 14.38 10.73 -6.40
CA PRO A 225 15.21 10.23 -7.49
C PRO A 225 16.72 10.35 -7.20
N ALA A 226 17.15 11.25 -6.31
CA ALA A 226 18.56 11.37 -5.96
C ALA A 226 18.98 10.21 -5.05
N VAL A 227 18.15 9.85 -4.07
CA VAL A 227 18.38 8.67 -3.24
C VAL A 227 18.36 7.40 -4.10
N ALA A 228 17.44 7.30 -5.07
CA ALA A 228 17.40 6.17 -5.99
C ALA A 228 18.65 6.06 -6.87
N ALA A 229 19.18 7.19 -7.32
CA ALA A 229 20.42 7.20 -8.09
C ALA A 229 21.62 6.74 -7.23
N GLN A 230 21.69 7.18 -5.97
CA GLN A 230 22.70 6.75 -5.02
C GLN A 230 22.56 5.26 -4.68
N ALA A 231 21.34 4.78 -4.41
CA ALA A 231 21.06 3.37 -4.16
C ALA A 231 21.56 2.46 -5.31
N ARG A 232 21.39 2.92 -6.55
CA ARG A 232 21.94 2.22 -7.73
C ARG A 232 23.47 2.23 -7.76
N ALA A 233 24.08 3.38 -7.53
CA ALA A 233 25.53 3.55 -7.57
C ALA A 233 26.24 2.72 -6.49
N GLU A 234 25.66 2.66 -5.29
CA GLU A 234 26.21 1.97 -4.12
C GLU A 234 25.66 0.55 -3.93
N SER A 235 24.78 0.11 -4.84
CA SER A 235 24.17 -1.23 -4.81
C SER A 235 23.42 -1.53 -3.51
N TRP A 236 22.74 -0.52 -2.95
CA TRP A 236 21.87 -0.75 -1.77
C TRP A 236 20.76 -1.72 -2.12
N ASP A 237 20.38 -2.52 -1.14
CA ASP A 237 19.16 -3.32 -1.20
C ASP A 237 17.93 -2.44 -0.89
N TYR A 238 16.76 -3.05 -0.92
CA TYR A 238 15.50 -2.34 -0.61
C TYR A 238 15.56 -1.65 0.75
N PHE A 239 15.99 -2.36 1.80
CA PHE A 239 16.05 -1.83 3.15
C PHE A 239 17.09 -0.73 3.30
N GLY A 240 18.20 -0.84 2.59
CA GLY A 240 19.20 0.23 2.46
C GLY A 240 18.60 1.50 1.86
N ALA A 241 17.83 1.38 0.79
CA ALA A 241 17.15 2.51 0.17
C ALA A 241 16.13 3.17 1.13
N ILE A 242 15.35 2.37 1.87
CA ILE A 242 14.41 2.87 2.90
C ILE A 242 15.18 3.63 4.00
N ARG A 243 16.28 3.08 4.52
CA ARG A 243 17.09 3.77 5.55
C ARG A 243 17.62 5.12 5.11
N HIS A 244 17.80 5.33 3.81
CA HIS A 244 18.27 6.58 3.24
C HIS A 244 17.14 7.49 2.74
N GLY A 245 15.88 7.14 3.00
CA GLY A 245 14.73 7.99 2.73
C GLY A 245 14.29 8.00 1.27
N ILE A 246 14.33 6.83 0.58
CA ILE A 246 13.85 6.68 -0.80
C ILE A 246 12.40 7.16 -0.95
N PHE A 247 11.57 6.95 0.08
CA PHE A 247 10.23 7.51 0.16
C PHE A 247 10.25 8.73 1.08
N CYS A 248 10.08 9.90 0.48
CA CYS A 248 10.19 11.18 1.14
C CYS A 248 8.82 11.83 1.42
N GLU A 249 8.83 12.97 2.08
CA GLU A 249 7.61 13.76 2.30
C GLU A 249 6.99 14.20 0.98
N LEU A 250 5.67 14.24 0.92
CA LEU A 250 4.93 14.60 -0.29
C LEU A 250 5.31 16.00 -0.78
N GLY A 251 5.58 16.10 -2.07
CA GLY A 251 6.02 17.33 -2.74
C GLY A 251 7.52 17.62 -2.62
N ARG A 252 8.30 16.71 -2.01
CA ARG A 252 9.77 16.80 -1.97
C ARG A 252 10.46 15.87 -2.96
N GLY A 253 9.73 14.92 -3.50
CA GLY A 253 10.21 13.97 -4.47
C GLY A 253 9.81 14.33 -5.90
N ALA A 254 9.64 13.31 -6.73
CA ALA A 254 9.41 13.47 -8.16
C ALA A 254 7.97 13.16 -8.60
N VAL A 255 7.05 12.80 -7.70
CA VAL A 255 5.65 12.52 -8.05
C VAL A 255 4.90 13.83 -8.32
N ASP A 256 4.29 13.95 -9.49
CA ASP A 256 3.39 15.07 -9.83
C ASP A 256 1.98 14.82 -9.24
N PHE A 257 1.81 15.05 -7.93
CA PHE A 257 0.53 14.85 -7.25
C PHE A 257 -0.62 15.69 -7.81
N PRO A 258 -0.43 16.97 -8.22
CA PRO A 258 -1.46 17.71 -8.94
C PRO A 258 -1.96 16.98 -10.18
N ALA A 259 -1.07 16.47 -11.01
CA ALA A 259 -1.45 15.73 -12.23
C ALA A 259 -2.14 14.39 -11.90
N VAL A 260 -1.67 13.66 -10.88
CA VAL A 260 -2.32 12.42 -10.41
C VAL A 260 -3.72 12.72 -9.86
N ARG A 261 -3.89 13.77 -9.03
CA ARG A 261 -5.20 14.22 -8.53
C ARG A 261 -6.16 14.53 -9.68
N ASP A 262 -5.69 15.29 -10.69
CA ASP A 262 -6.51 15.68 -11.83
C ASP A 262 -6.92 14.47 -12.67
N ALA A 263 -6.02 13.50 -12.85
CA ALA A 263 -6.32 12.25 -13.53
C ALA A 263 -7.34 11.40 -12.75
N LEU A 264 -7.20 11.25 -11.42
CA LEU A 264 -8.18 10.58 -10.56
C LEU A 264 -9.56 11.27 -10.64
N THR A 265 -9.59 12.59 -10.64
CA THR A 265 -10.82 13.37 -10.82
C THR A 265 -11.44 13.10 -12.18
N GLY A 266 -10.64 13.10 -13.24
CA GLY A 266 -11.08 12.86 -14.61
C GLY A 266 -11.68 11.47 -14.85
N MET A 267 -11.21 10.46 -14.14
CA MET A 267 -11.78 9.10 -14.18
C MET A 267 -12.99 8.89 -13.25
N GLY A 268 -13.33 9.91 -12.44
CA GLY A 268 -14.45 9.83 -11.51
C GLY A 268 -14.15 8.99 -10.26
N TYR A 269 -12.88 8.89 -9.86
CA TYR A 269 -12.51 8.21 -8.62
C TYR A 269 -13.12 8.93 -7.42
N ASP A 270 -13.88 8.22 -6.59
CA ASP A 270 -14.58 8.75 -5.40
C ASP A 270 -14.13 8.10 -4.09
N GLY A 271 -13.04 7.31 -4.17
CA GLY A 271 -12.45 6.60 -3.04
C GLY A 271 -11.63 7.49 -2.11
N TRP A 272 -10.82 6.85 -1.31
CA TRP A 272 -9.87 7.48 -0.42
C TRP A 272 -8.49 7.61 -1.08
N ILE A 273 -7.75 8.63 -0.68
CA ILE A 273 -6.32 8.72 -0.91
C ILE A 273 -5.65 8.50 0.45
N VAL A 274 -4.86 7.45 0.56
CA VAL A 274 -4.08 7.13 1.76
C VAL A 274 -2.67 7.65 1.56
N VAL A 275 -2.19 8.44 2.50
CA VAL A 275 -0.79 8.87 2.52
C VAL A 275 0.04 7.78 3.16
N GLU A 276 1.14 7.43 2.53
CA GLU A 276 2.14 6.53 3.09
C GLU A 276 3.53 7.14 2.98
N GLN A 277 4.29 7.00 4.03
CA GLN A 277 5.69 7.31 4.06
C GLN A 277 6.37 6.26 4.95
N ASP A 278 7.23 5.43 4.34
CA ASP A 278 7.96 4.43 5.11
C ASP A 278 9.03 5.13 5.94
N VAL A 279 8.67 5.46 7.16
CA VAL A 279 9.54 6.13 8.14
C VAL A 279 10.06 5.08 9.10
N LEU A 280 11.38 5.01 9.24
CA LEU A 280 11.95 4.16 10.28
C LEU A 280 11.67 4.75 11.66
N PRO A 281 11.44 3.92 12.69
CA PRO A 281 11.13 4.38 14.03
C PRO A 281 12.17 5.37 14.61
N SER A 282 13.39 5.35 14.10
CA SER A 282 14.52 6.20 14.54
C SER A 282 14.73 7.45 13.69
N LEU A 283 13.98 7.65 12.59
CA LEU A 283 14.19 8.76 11.66
C LEU A 283 13.11 9.84 11.82
N GLY A 284 13.39 10.84 12.65
CA GLY A 284 12.58 12.05 12.75
C GLY A 284 11.37 11.94 13.67
N ALA A 285 10.43 12.87 13.49
CA ALA A 285 9.16 12.94 14.20
C ALA A 285 8.00 12.63 13.24
N PRO A 286 7.46 11.40 13.24
CA PRO A 286 6.43 10.98 12.28
C PRO A 286 5.21 11.91 12.21
N LYS A 287 4.74 12.39 13.38
CA LYS A 287 3.65 13.36 13.45
C LYS A 287 3.93 14.66 12.69
N GLU A 288 5.16 15.17 12.76
CA GLU A 288 5.54 16.39 12.05
C GLU A 288 5.60 16.16 10.53
N SER A 289 6.13 15.01 10.10
CA SER A 289 6.11 14.61 8.70
C SER A 289 4.67 14.43 8.18
N ALA A 290 3.81 13.76 8.94
CA ALA A 290 2.40 13.60 8.62
C ALA A 290 1.68 14.96 8.50
N GLN A 291 2.00 15.92 9.38
CA GLN A 291 1.45 17.27 9.29
C GLN A 291 1.92 17.99 8.02
N ARG A 292 3.22 17.93 7.69
CA ARG A 292 3.74 18.55 6.45
C ARG A 292 3.13 17.92 5.21
N ASN A 293 2.97 16.60 5.17
CA ASN A 293 2.28 15.88 4.09
C ASN A 293 0.83 16.36 3.95
N ARG A 294 0.10 16.50 5.07
CA ARG A 294 -1.29 16.97 5.05
C ARG A 294 -1.40 18.43 4.60
N ASP A 295 -0.49 19.29 5.01
CA ASP A 295 -0.47 20.70 4.63
C ASP A 295 -0.12 20.87 3.14
N TYR A 296 0.81 20.05 2.61
CA TYR A 296 1.08 19.99 1.18
C TYR A 296 -0.18 19.60 0.38
N LEU A 297 -0.90 18.56 0.80
CA LEU A 297 -2.14 18.13 0.13
C LEU A 297 -3.20 19.23 0.14
N ARG A 298 -3.38 19.95 1.25
CA ARG A 298 -4.27 21.11 1.33
C ARG A 298 -3.84 22.21 0.35
N GLY A 299 -2.53 22.43 0.22
CA GLY A 299 -1.96 23.39 -0.72
C GLY A 299 -2.27 23.09 -2.20
N ILE A 300 -2.46 21.84 -2.54
CA ILE A 300 -2.84 21.38 -3.89
C ILE A 300 -4.34 21.09 -4.02
N GLY A 301 -5.17 21.44 -3.04
CA GLY A 301 -6.63 21.31 -3.10
C GLY A 301 -7.19 19.93 -2.71
N LEU A 302 -6.45 19.15 -1.89
CA LEU A 302 -6.84 17.86 -1.33
C LEU A 302 -7.05 17.91 0.18
#